data_1f5909f7d57e080977363a653694f3cb
#
_entry.id   1f5909f7d57e080977363a653694f3cb
#
_cell.length_a   1.000
_cell.length_b   1.000
_cell.length_c   1.000
_cell.angle_alpha   90.00
_cell.angle_beta   90.00
_cell.angle_gamma   90.00
#
_symmetry.space_group_name_H-M   'P 1'
#
loop_
_entity.id
_entity.type
_entity.pdbx_description
1 polymer ?
#
loop_
_entity_poly.entity_id
_entity_poly.type
_entity_poly.pdbx_seq_one_letter_code
_entity_poly.pdbx_strand_id
1 'polypeptide(L)'
;MLQEIIEGLAAALFPNRLGLPDLKEEGIDYFVGHTLDVALRELVSQVKLELSFTADTQSQLDASKLDASQAANLTTQSPIEIVREFAKNLPKVRLLLDTDIKSAYEGDPAARSVDEVLVCYPGTQAIIHYRIAHVLHELGLPLIARMITELAHSATGIDIHPGAVIGESFFIDHGTGVVIGETAIIGKHVRIYQAVTLGAKRFPTDEHGNPLKGNARHPIVEDDVVIYAGATILGRITIGRGSAIGGNVWLTRSVPAGSNITQAQMLATPLDVSAHQANSSHTNSANSTKQLSKEVPIAH
;
A
#
# COMPACT_ATOMS: atom_id res chain seq x y z
N MET A 1 3.92 11.57 -20.19
CA MET A 1 2.43 11.52 -20.31
C MET A 1 1.73 11.17 -18.99
N LEU A 2 1.83 9.95 -18.38
CA LEU A 2 1.15 9.70 -17.09
C LEU A 2 1.62 10.65 -15.97
N GLN A 3 2.91 10.97 -15.92
CA GLN A 3 3.45 11.94 -14.98
C GLN A 3 2.77 13.31 -15.15
N GLU A 4 2.64 13.82 -16.37
CA GLU A 4 2.00 15.09 -16.69
C GLU A 4 0.50 15.08 -16.33
N ILE A 5 -0.18 13.96 -16.57
CA ILE A 5 -1.59 13.79 -16.17
C ILE A 5 -1.72 13.95 -14.65
N ILE A 6 -0.88 13.26 -13.88
CA ILE A 6 -0.94 13.29 -12.40
C ILE A 6 -0.55 14.67 -11.87
N GLU A 7 0.47 15.32 -12.42
CA GLU A 7 0.85 16.70 -12.08
C GLU A 7 -0.29 17.66 -12.36
N GLY A 8 -0.94 17.54 -13.53
CA GLY A 8 -2.11 18.33 -13.87
C GLY A 8 -3.30 18.11 -12.93
N LEU A 9 -3.61 16.85 -12.60
CA LEU A 9 -4.67 16.53 -11.65
C LEU A 9 -4.35 17.07 -10.25
N ALA A 10 -3.12 16.91 -9.76
CA ALA A 10 -2.70 17.46 -8.48
C ALA A 10 -2.76 19.00 -8.46
N ALA A 11 -2.32 19.67 -9.54
CA ALA A 11 -2.43 21.12 -9.70
C ALA A 11 -3.89 21.59 -9.73
N ALA A 12 -4.79 20.85 -10.37
CA ALA A 12 -6.22 21.17 -10.37
C ALA A 12 -6.87 20.96 -8.99
N LEU A 13 -6.43 19.92 -8.25
CA LEU A 13 -6.90 19.67 -6.88
C LEU A 13 -6.39 20.72 -5.89
N PHE A 14 -5.17 21.27 -6.07
CA PHE A 14 -4.52 22.25 -5.19
C PHE A 14 -4.00 23.47 -5.98
N PRO A 15 -4.86 24.23 -6.67
CA PRO A 15 -4.44 25.24 -7.62
C PRO A 15 -3.58 26.34 -7.02
N ASN A 16 -3.83 26.74 -5.77
CA ASN A 16 -3.10 27.80 -5.07
C ASN A 16 -1.68 27.38 -4.62
N ARG A 17 -1.32 26.10 -4.71
CA ARG A 17 -0.03 25.59 -4.21
C ARG A 17 0.73 24.77 -5.23
N LEU A 18 0.02 23.95 -6.00
CA LEU A 18 0.61 23.09 -7.02
C LEU A 18 0.32 23.60 -8.45
N GLY A 19 -0.41 24.71 -8.58
CA GLY A 19 -0.68 25.39 -9.85
C GLY A 19 0.41 26.37 -10.28
N LEU A 20 0.07 27.30 -11.15
CA LEU A 20 1.01 28.31 -11.65
C LEU A 20 1.44 29.25 -10.52
N PRO A 21 2.74 29.66 -10.49
CA PRO A 21 3.27 30.53 -9.43
C PRO A 21 2.55 31.87 -9.27
N ASP A 22 2.07 32.45 -10.37
CA ASP A 22 1.41 33.76 -10.39
C ASP A 22 -0.12 33.67 -10.54
N LEU A 23 -0.71 32.53 -10.20
CA LEU A 23 -2.14 32.31 -10.32
C LEU A 23 -2.91 33.22 -9.36
N LYS A 24 -3.66 34.18 -9.92
CA LYS A 24 -4.53 35.08 -9.16
C LYS A 24 -5.90 34.43 -8.89
N GLU A 25 -6.57 34.89 -7.85
CA GLU A 25 -7.88 34.34 -7.41
C GLU A 25 -8.90 34.33 -8.56
N GLU A 26 -8.96 35.40 -9.36
CA GLU A 26 -9.89 35.51 -10.49
C GLU A 26 -9.60 34.53 -11.63
N GLY A 27 -8.39 33.96 -11.67
CA GLY A 27 -7.95 33.01 -12.69
C GLY A 27 -8.09 31.54 -12.28
N ILE A 28 -8.41 31.26 -11.01
CA ILE A 28 -8.40 29.88 -10.48
C ILE A 28 -9.36 28.98 -11.23
N ASP A 29 -10.62 29.39 -11.41
CA ASP A 29 -11.63 28.58 -12.06
C ASP A 29 -11.25 28.25 -13.51
N TYR A 30 -10.70 29.26 -14.23
CA TYR A 30 -10.24 29.05 -15.61
C TYR A 30 -9.05 28.09 -15.64
N PHE A 31 -8.07 28.27 -14.75
CA PHE A 31 -6.92 27.37 -14.63
C PHE A 31 -7.33 25.93 -14.34
N VAL A 32 -8.19 25.72 -13.34
CA VAL A 32 -8.68 24.40 -12.96
C VAL A 32 -9.44 23.75 -14.12
N GLY A 33 -10.35 24.49 -14.76
CA GLY A 33 -11.12 23.98 -15.89
C GLY A 33 -10.26 23.58 -17.07
N HIS A 34 -9.28 24.42 -17.45
CA HIS A 34 -8.34 24.12 -18.52
C HIS A 34 -7.43 22.94 -18.20
N THR A 35 -6.86 22.91 -17.01
CA THR A 35 -5.93 21.86 -16.58
C THR A 35 -6.62 20.50 -16.50
N LEU A 36 -7.86 20.46 -15.98
CA LEU A 36 -8.68 19.25 -15.98
C LEU A 36 -9.01 18.79 -17.40
N ASP A 37 -9.41 19.70 -18.30
CA ASP A 37 -9.71 19.36 -19.69
C ASP A 37 -8.53 18.68 -20.38
N VAL A 38 -7.32 19.22 -20.22
CA VAL A 38 -6.09 18.63 -20.78
C VAL A 38 -5.81 17.26 -20.16
N ALA A 39 -5.73 17.18 -18.83
CA ALA A 39 -5.40 15.94 -18.13
C ALA A 39 -6.39 14.82 -18.41
N LEU A 40 -7.69 15.12 -18.43
CA LEU A 40 -8.75 14.10 -18.68
C LEU A 40 -8.76 13.63 -20.14
N ARG A 41 -8.48 14.49 -21.13
CA ARG A 41 -8.33 14.07 -22.54
C ARG A 41 -7.14 13.13 -22.71
N GLU A 42 -6.02 13.45 -22.10
CA GLU A 42 -4.85 12.58 -22.13
C GLU A 42 -5.13 11.25 -21.42
N LEU A 43 -5.82 11.28 -20.28
CA LEU A 43 -6.25 10.08 -19.57
C LEU A 43 -7.15 9.19 -20.44
N VAL A 44 -8.10 9.75 -21.23
CA VAL A 44 -8.90 8.97 -22.20
C VAL A 44 -8.00 8.20 -23.16
N SER A 45 -6.89 8.80 -23.59
CA SER A 45 -5.94 8.15 -24.51
C SER A 45 -5.22 6.98 -23.83
N GLN A 46 -4.85 7.13 -22.55
CA GLN A 46 -4.24 6.04 -21.77
C GLN A 46 -5.23 4.90 -21.50
N VAL A 47 -6.46 5.25 -21.15
CA VAL A 47 -7.53 4.25 -20.93
C VAL A 47 -7.79 3.43 -22.20
N LYS A 48 -7.81 4.06 -23.39
CA LYS A 48 -7.89 3.33 -24.66
C LYS A 48 -6.76 2.32 -24.83
N LEU A 49 -5.53 2.70 -24.49
CA LEU A 49 -4.37 1.81 -24.58
C LEU A 49 -4.49 0.62 -23.62
N GLU A 50 -4.88 0.83 -22.37
CA GLU A 50 -5.07 -0.27 -21.41
C GLU A 50 -6.17 -1.22 -21.86
N LEU A 51 -7.32 -0.71 -22.28
CA LEU A 51 -8.43 -1.54 -22.76
C LEU A 51 -8.05 -2.36 -23.99
N SER A 52 -7.29 -1.76 -24.94
CA SER A 52 -6.77 -2.49 -26.10
C SER A 52 -5.79 -3.58 -25.70
N PHE A 53 -4.86 -3.28 -24.80
CA PHE A 53 -3.89 -4.23 -24.26
C PHE A 53 -4.57 -5.41 -23.56
N THR A 54 -5.61 -5.12 -22.76
CA THR A 54 -6.37 -6.15 -22.05
C THR A 54 -7.12 -7.05 -23.03
N ALA A 55 -7.76 -6.49 -24.07
CA ALA A 55 -8.46 -7.25 -25.10
C ALA A 55 -7.51 -8.16 -25.90
N ASP A 56 -6.33 -7.67 -26.27
CA ASP A 56 -5.31 -8.45 -26.98
C ASP A 56 -4.76 -9.60 -26.11
N THR A 57 -4.54 -9.34 -24.81
CA THR A 57 -4.06 -10.34 -23.86
C THR A 57 -5.10 -11.43 -23.61
N GLN A 58 -6.39 -11.05 -23.49
CA GLN A 58 -7.49 -12.00 -23.35
C GLN A 58 -7.69 -12.89 -24.58
N SER A 59 -7.47 -12.36 -25.77
CA SER A 59 -7.54 -13.14 -27.00
C SER A 59 -6.41 -14.17 -27.11
N GLN A 60 -5.27 -13.95 -26.45
CA GLN A 60 -4.11 -14.85 -26.43
C GLN A 60 -4.14 -15.87 -25.27
N LEU A 61 -4.86 -15.58 -24.19
CA LEU A 61 -5.07 -16.49 -23.07
C LEU A 61 -6.37 -17.26 -23.33
N ASP A 62 -6.27 -18.58 -23.60
CA ASP A 62 -7.42 -19.48 -23.74
C ASP A 62 -8.51 -19.12 -22.73
N ALA A 63 -9.74 -18.92 -23.20
CA ALA A 63 -10.94 -18.51 -22.48
C ALA A 63 -11.30 -19.38 -21.26
N SER A 64 -10.50 -20.40 -20.91
CA SER A 64 -10.75 -21.37 -19.83
C SER A 64 -10.23 -20.96 -18.45
N LYS A 65 -9.53 -19.81 -18.31
CA LYS A 65 -8.83 -19.47 -17.05
C LYS A 65 -9.16 -18.10 -16.43
N LEU A 66 -10.03 -17.29 -17.02
CA LEU A 66 -10.45 -16.03 -16.42
C LEU A 66 -11.89 -16.09 -15.94
N ASP A 67 -12.12 -15.60 -14.72
CA ASP A 67 -13.46 -15.42 -14.17
C ASP A 67 -14.26 -14.48 -15.08
N ALA A 68 -15.22 -15.04 -15.80
CA ALA A 68 -16.01 -14.35 -16.84
C ALA A 68 -16.77 -13.11 -16.30
N SER A 69 -16.92 -12.98 -14.98
CA SER A 69 -17.66 -11.88 -14.35
C SER A 69 -16.89 -10.55 -14.35
N GLN A 70 -15.55 -10.59 -14.24
CA GLN A 70 -14.72 -9.36 -14.28
C GLN A 70 -14.46 -8.90 -15.71
N ALA A 71 -14.29 -9.83 -16.64
CA ALA A 71 -14.10 -9.53 -18.06
C ALA A 71 -15.36 -8.92 -18.72
N ALA A 72 -16.55 -9.35 -18.30
CA ALA A 72 -17.82 -8.88 -18.88
C ALA A 72 -18.14 -7.41 -18.54
N ASN A 73 -17.67 -6.88 -17.42
CA ASN A 73 -17.93 -5.49 -17.01
C ASN A 73 -17.00 -4.47 -17.70
N LEU A 74 -15.80 -4.87 -18.11
CA LEU A 74 -14.83 -3.97 -18.76
C LEU A 74 -15.13 -3.73 -20.24
N THR A 75 -15.83 -4.65 -20.91
CA THR A 75 -16.08 -4.59 -22.36
C THR A 75 -17.25 -3.70 -22.78
N THR A 76 -18.03 -3.15 -21.83
CA THR A 76 -19.26 -2.39 -22.16
C THR A 76 -19.13 -0.87 -22.03
N GLN A 77 -18.17 -0.35 -21.27
CA GLN A 77 -18.01 1.10 -21.09
C GLN A 77 -17.00 1.69 -22.06
N SER A 78 -17.33 2.83 -22.64
CA SER A 78 -16.39 3.58 -23.48
C SER A 78 -15.30 4.24 -22.62
N PRO A 79 -14.08 4.45 -23.13
CA PRO A 79 -13.01 5.18 -22.41
C PRO A 79 -13.46 6.54 -21.89
N ILE A 80 -14.32 7.22 -22.65
CA ILE A 80 -14.86 8.53 -22.26
C ILE A 80 -15.81 8.40 -21.05
N GLU A 81 -16.62 7.35 -21.00
CA GLU A 81 -17.52 7.10 -19.86
C GLU A 81 -16.74 6.77 -18.59
N ILE A 82 -15.71 5.95 -18.68
CA ILE A 82 -14.82 5.62 -17.55
C ILE A 82 -14.15 6.90 -17.02
N VAL A 83 -13.56 7.71 -17.89
CA VAL A 83 -12.91 8.96 -17.47
C VAL A 83 -13.91 9.98 -16.93
N ARG A 84 -15.15 10.01 -17.46
CA ARG A 84 -16.22 10.83 -16.88
C ARG A 84 -16.57 10.38 -15.46
N GLU A 85 -16.64 9.08 -15.21
CA GLU A 85 -16.91 8.56 -13.87
C GLU A 85 -15.74 8.82 -12.93
N PHE A 86 -14.49 8.69 -13.41
CA PHE A 86 -13.31 9.11 -12.69
C PHE A 86 -13.38 10.59 -12.28
N ALA A 87 -13.70 11.48 -13.22
CA ALA A 87 -13.79 12.93 -12.97
C ALA A 87 -14.81 13.29 -11.87
N LYS A 88 -15.94 12.57 -11.79
CA LYS A 88 -16.95 12.75 -10.73
C LYS A 88 -16.41 12.42 -9.33
N ASN A 89 -15.39 11.59 -9.24
CA ASN A 89 -14.76 11.21 -7.97
C ASN A 89 -13.70 12.21 -7.49
N LEU A 90 -13.20 13.13 -8.34
CA LEU A 90 -12.15 14.08 -7.96
C LEU A 90 -12.51 14.95 -6.74
N PRO A 91 -13.76 15.46 -6.57
CA PRO A 91 -14.12 16.17 -5.35
C PRO A 91 -13.98 15.33 -4.08
N LYS A 92 -14.33 14.04 -4.13
CA LYS A 92 -14.15 13.11 -3.01
C LYS A 92 -12.66 12.86 -2.72
N VAL A 93 -11.85 12.70 -3.78
CA VAL A 93 -10.39 12.59 -3.65
C VAL A 93 -9.83 13.82 -2.95
N ARG A 94 -10.24 15.05 -3.36
CA ARG A 94 -9.81 16.28 -2.71
C ARG A 94 -10.17 16.31 -1.23
N LEU A 95 -11.39 15.97 -0.85
CA LEU A 95 -11.82 15.93 0.55
C LEU A 95 -10.98 14.94 1.39
N LEU A 96 -10.67 13.76 0.86
CA LEU A 96 -9.80 12.81 1.54
C LEU A 96 -8.40 13.36 1.73
N LEU A 97 -7.82 13.97 0.68
CA LEU A 97 -6.49 14.58 0.73
C LEU A 97 -6.43 15.74 1.75
N ASP A 98 -7.48 16.56 1.86
CA ASP A 98 -7.54 17.60 2.88
C ASP A 98 -7.48 17.02 4.31
N THR A 99 -8.13 15.87 4.55
CA THR A 99 -8.04 15.19 5.85
C THR A 99 -6.65 14.59 6.09
N ASP A 100 -6.01 14.02 5.06
CA ASP A 100 -4.67 13.42 5.16
C ASP A 100 -3.62 14.50 5.46
N ILE A 101 -3.66 15.62 4.74
CA ILE A 101 -2.74 16.76 4.93
C ILE A 101 -2.91 17.37 6.31
N LYS A 102 -4.16 17.54 6.74
CA LYS A 102 -4.48 18.05 8.08
C LYS A 102 -3.94 17.11 9.17
N SER A 103 -4.14 15.81 9.03
CA SER A 103 -3.63 14.81 9.96
C SER A 103 -2.09 14.82 10.05
N ALA A 104 -1.41 15.02 8.93
CA ALA A 104 0.04 15.16 8.90
C ALA A 104 0.51 16.45 9.61
N TYR A 105 -0.15 17.58 9.35
CA TYR A 105 0.15 18.84 10.02
C TYR A 105 -0.05 18.77 11.54
N GLU A 106 -1.16 18.18 12.00
CA GLU A 106 -1.47 18.03 13.43
C GLU A 106 -0.59 16.97 14.11
N GLY A 107 -0.16 15.97 13.35
CA GLY A 107 0.61 14.83 13.85
C GLY A 107 2.11 15.07 13.91
N ASP A 108 2.66 16.02 13.16
CA ASP A 108 4.09 16.34 13.15
C ASP A 108 4.39 17.67 13.83
N PRO A 109 5.02 17.67 15.03
CA PRO A 109 5.41 18.91 15.72
C PRO A 109 6.38 19.80 14.93
N ALA A 110 7.08 19.26 13.90
CA ALA A 110 8.02 20.02 13.07
C ALA A 110 7.32 20.79 11.94
N ALA A 111 6.09 20.41 11.58
CA ALA A 111 5.33 21.06 10.52
C ALA A 111 4.92 22.48 10.89
N ARG A 112 5.34 23.47 10.10
CA ARG A 112 5.06 24.90 10.35
C ARG A 112 3.75 25.36 9.73
N SER A 113 3.32 24.71 8.66
CA SER A 113 2.08 25.05 7.96
C SER A 113 1.53 23.82 7.18
N VAL A 114 0.24 23.89 6.89
CA VAL A 114 -0.42 22.94 5.98
C VAL A 114 0.20 22.96 4.59
N ASP A 115 0.65 24.13 4.13
CA ASP A 115 1.30 24.31 2.85
C ASP A 115 2.64 23.58 2.78
N GLU A 116 3.44 23.64 3.87
CA GLU A 116 4.70 22.90 3.97
C GLU A 116 4.47 21.39 3.84
N VAL A 117 3.45 20.84 4.52
CA VAL A 117 3.08 19.43 4.42
C VAL A 117 2.71 19.07 2.98
N LEU A 118 1.89 19.90 2.32
CA LEU A 118 1.44 19.63 0.95
C LEU A 118 2.60 19.60 -0.05
N VAL A 119 3.55 20.54 0.04
CA VAL A 119 4.58 20.70 -0.99
C VAL A 119 5.90 19.99 -0.68
N CYS A 120 6.17 19.64 0.59
CA CYS A 120 7.46 19.09 1.00
C CYS A 120 7.41 17.63 1.43
N TYR A 121 6.28 17.11 1.93
CA TYR A 121 6.24 15.78 2.54
C TYR A 121 6.13 14.69 1.49
N PRO A 122 7.08 13.73 1.45
CA PRO A 122 7.02 12.61 0.51
C PRO A 122 5.80 11.72 0.77
N GLY A 123 5.35 11.58 2.02
CA GLY A 123 4.12 10.90 2.37
C GLY A 123 2.90 11.51 1.70
N THR A 124 2.80 12.84 1.68
CA THR A 124 1.70 13.56 1.02
C THR A 124 1.73 13.34 -0.50
N GLN A 125 2.92 13.40 -1.11
CA GLN A 125 3.07 13.12 -2.54
C GLN A 125 2.62 11.70 -2.89
N ALA A 126 3.04 10.72 -2.12
CA ALA A 126 2.64 9.32 -2.33
C ALA A 126 1.12 9.12 -2.19
N ILE A 127 0.50 9.76 -1.19
CA ILE A 127 -0.94 9.67 -0.95
C ILE A 127 -1.74 10.37 -2.06
N ILE A 128 -1.30 11.49 -2.61
CA ILE A 128 -1.95 12.13 -3.76
C ILE A 128 -2.02 11.13 -4.93
N HIS A 129 -0.90 10.51 -5.28
CA HIS A 129 -0.85 9.52 -6.35
C HIS A 129 -1.74 8.30 -6.05
N TYR A 130 -1.66 7.78 -4.83
CA TYR A 130 -2.47 6.65 -4.40
C TYR A 130 -3.97 6.94 -4.48
N ARG A 131 -4.46 8.07 -3.93
CA ARG A 131 -5.89 8.41 -3.93
C ARG A 131 -6.45 8.52 -5.36
N ILE A 132 -5.67 9.08 -6.29
CA ILE A 132 -6.02 9.17 -7.71
C ILE A 132 -6.00 7.78 -8.35
N ALA A 133 -4.94 7.02 -8.13
CA ALA A 133 -4.79 5.67 -8.69
C ALA A 133 -5.83 4.69 -8.17
N HIS A 134 -6.22 4.80 -6.90
CA HIS A 134 -7.23 3.94 -6.29
C HIS A 134 -8.58 4.06 -6.99
N VAL A 135 -9.02 5.27 -7.35
CA VAL A 135 -10.25 5.47 -8.13
C VAL A 135 -10.16 4.80 -9.50
N LEU A 136 -9.03 4.91 -10.19
CA LEU A 136 -8.83 4.24 -11.48
C LEU A 136 -8.83 2.71 -11.32
N HIS A 137 -8.22 2.21 -10.26
CA HIS A 137 -8.24 0.78 -9.94
C HIS A 137 -9.68 0.27 -9.70
N GLU A 138 -10.49 1.00 -8.92
CA GLU A 138 -11.91 0.67 -8.69
C GLU A 138 -12.75 0.72 -9.99
N LEU A 139 -12.34 1.56 -10.95
CA LEU A 139 -12.97 1.64 -12.28
C LEU A 139 -12.48 0.57 -13.26
N GLY A 140 -11.67 -0.39 -12.79
CA GLY A 140 -11.20 -1.51 -13.60
C GLY A 140 -10.00 -1.21 -14.48
N LEU A 141 -9.18 -0.23 -14.13
CA LEU A 141 -7.94 0.16 -14.82
C LEU A 141 -6.70 -0.16 -13.95
N PRO A 142 -6.44 -1.44 -13.66
CA PRO A 142 -5.37 -1.81 -12.71
C PRO A 142 -3.97 -1.46 -13.21
N LEU A 143 -3.72 -1.48 -14.52
CA LEU A 143 -2.39 -1.21 -15.07
C LEU A 143 -2.03 0.26 -14.96
N ILE A 144 -2.90 1.18 -15.43
CA ILE A 144 -2.69 2.62 -15.26
C ILE A 144 -2.57 2.97 -13.79
N ALA A 145 -3.46 2.44 -12.95
CA ALA A 145 -3.42 2.66 -11.51
C ALA A 145 -2.07 2.24 -10.90
N ARG A 146 -1.57 1.05 -11.27
CA ARG A 146 -0.26 0.58 -10.81
C ARG A 146 0.89 1.45 -11.32
N MET A 147 0.86 1.85 -12.59
CA MET A 147 1.88 2.73 -13.15
C MET A 147 1.94 4.08 -12.41
N ILE A 148 0.80 4.64 -12.01
CA ILE A 148 0.74 5.89 -11.23
C ILE A 148 1.36 5.70 -9.85
N THR A 149 1.07 4.62 -9.15
CA THR A 149 1.68 4.38 -7.83
C THR A 149 3.17 4.06 -7.93
N GLU A 150 3.66 3.45 -9.01
CA GLU A 150 5.09 3.26 -9.25
C GLU A 150 5.84 4.58 -9.52
N LEU A 151 5.19 5.59 -10.13
CA LEU A 151 5.78 6.92 -10.23
C LEU A 151 6.05 7.51 -8.84
N ALA A 152 5.08 7.40 -7.93
CA ALA A 152 5.25 7.83 -6.54
C ALA A 152 6.31 7.01 -5.80
N HIS A 153 6.30 5.68 -5.96
CA HIS A 153 7.30 4.78 -5.38
C HIS A 153 8.72 5.16 -5.81
N SER A 154 8.92 5.40 -7.10
CA SER A 154 10.21 5.84 -7.64
C SER A 154 10.68 7.18 -7.07
N ALA A 155 9.76 8.14 -6.84
CA ALA A 155 10.08 9.47 -6.36
C ALA A 155 10.29 9.54 -4.84
N THR A 156 9.57 8.71 -4.06
CA THR A 156 9.46 8.85 -2.60
C THR A 156 10.01 7.65 -1.82
N GLY A 157 10.21 6.51 -2.46
CA GLY A 157 10.51 5.24 -1.79
C GLY A 157 9.32 4.66 -1.01
N ILE A 158 8.08 5.10 -1.30
CA ILE A 158 6.84 4.65 -0.66
C ILE A 158 6.03 3.83 -1.67
N ASP A 159 5.89 2.53 -1.44
CA ASP A 159 5.14 1.60 -2.30
C ASP A 159 3.74 1.36 -1.72
N ILE A 160 2.71 1.94 -2.34
CA ILE A 160 1.31 1.70 -2.00
C ILE A 160 0.62 1.07 -3.19
N HIS A 161 0.15 -0.18 -3.03
CA HIS A 161 -0.63 -0.81 -4.11
C HIS A 161 -1.99 -0.10 -4.27
N PRO A 162 -2.43 0.24 -5.50
CA PRO A 162 -3.66 0.99 -5.72
C PRO A 162 -4.93 0.23 -5.27
N GLY A 163 -4.88 -1.08 -5.13
CA GLY A 163 -5.98 -1.90 -4.60
C GLY A 163 -6.13 -1.87 -3.07
N ALA A 164 -5.17 -1.33 -2.33
CA ALA A 164 -5.32 -1.13 -0.88
C ALA A 164 -6.50 -0.19 -0.59
N VAL A 165 -7.21 -0.42 0.51
CA VAL A 165 -8.32 0.45 0.96
C VAL A 165 -7.83 1.25 2.16
N ILE A 166 -7.76 2.58 2.02
CA ILE A 166 -7.23 3.47 3.06
C ILE A 166 -8.28 4.52 3.43
N GLY A 167 -8.63 4.58 4.72
CA GLY A 167 -9.56 5.55 5.29
C GLY A 167 -9.07 7.00 5.24
N GLU A 168 -9.85 7.91 5.80
CA GLU A 168 -9.51 9.34 5.92
C GLU A 168 -8.48 9.60 7.01
N SER A 169 -7.79 10.75 6.94
CA SER A 169 -6.81 11.19 7.95
C SER A 169 -5.62 10.23 8.08
N PHE A 170 -5.18 9.66 6.97
CA PHE A 170 -4.03 8.77 6.93
C PHE A 170 -2.73 9.58 6.83
N PHE A 171 -1.78 9.30 7.73
CA PHE A 171 -0.51 10.01 7.77
C PHE A 171 0.68 9.05 7.67
N ILE A 172 1.53 9.27 6.66
CA ILE A 172 2.84 8.61 6.52
C ILE A 172 3.92 9.61 6.91
N ASP A 173 4.59 9.37 8.02
CA ASP A 173 5.69 10.19 8.52
C ASP A 173 7.03 9.67 8.00
N HIS A 174 7.87 10.55 7.43
CA HIS A 174 9.10 10.24 6.69
C HIS A 174 8.86 9.36 5.45
N GLY A 175 8.45 8.14 5.62
CA GLY A 175 7.85 7.27 4.62
C GLY A 175 8.79 6.36 3.85
N THR A 176 10.08 6.68 3.70
CA THR A 176 11.02 5.85 2.92
C THR A 176 10.95 4.37 3.33
N GLY A 177 10.74 3.49 2.35
CA GLY A 177 10.67 2.05 2.57
C GLY A 177 9.34 1.53 3.11
N VAL A 178 8.29 2.35 3.14
CA VAL A 178 6.92 1.89 3.42
C VAL A 178 6.43 1.02 2.28
N VAL A 179 5.81 -0.13 2.62
CA VAL A 179 5.16 -1.04 1.67
C VAL A 179 3.76 -1.37 2.15
N ILE A 180 2.75 -1.06 1.35
CA ILE A 180 1.33 -1.37 1.61
C ILE A 180 0.80 -2.25 0.48
N GLY A 181 0.51 -3.52 0.79
CA GLY A 181 0.10 -4.52 -0.19
C GLY A 181 -1.36 -4.39 -0.64
N GLU A 182 -1.67 -4.98 -1.78
CA GLU A 182 -2.92 -4.90 -2.55
C GLU A 182 -4.21 -5.02 -1.72
N THR A 183 -4.29 -5.99 -0.83
CA THR A 183 -5.51 -6.28 -0.07
C THR A 183 -5.47 -5.75 1.38
N ALA A 184 -4.56 -4.82 1.67
CA ALA A 184 -4.53 -4.14 2.96
C ALA A 184 -5.80 -3.29 3.14
N ILE A 185 -6.32 -3.28 4.36
CA ILE A 185 -7.44 -2.41 4.77
C ILE A 185 -6.93 -1.56 5.92
N ILE A 186 -6.96 -0.26 5.76
CA ILE A 186 -6.49 0.71 6.75
C ILE A 186 -7.67 1.62 7.11
N GLY A 187 -7.99 1.71 8.38
CA GLY A 187 -9.04 2.55 8.93
C GLY A 187 -8.70 4.04 8.91
N LYS A 188 -9.43 4.80 9.72
CA LYS A 188 -9.29 6.26 9.85
C LYS A 188 -8.23 6.62 10.90
N HIS A 189 -7.61 7.80 10.74
CA HIS A 189 -6.62 8.37 11.69
C HIS A 189 -5.45 7.41 11.98
N VAL A 190 -5.06 6.62 10.99
CA VAL A 190 -3.91 5.73 11.12
C VAL A 190 -2.62 6.47 10.76
N ARG A 191 -1.61 6.32 11.61
CA ARG A 191 -0.27 6.89 11.39
C ARG A 191 0.76 5.78 11.25
N ILE A 192 1.59 5.87 10.23
CA ILE A 192 2.72 4.95 10.03
C ILE A 192 4.01 5.73 9.77
N TYR A 193 5.13 5.12 10.17
CA TYR A 193 6.47 5.68 10.00
C TYR A 193 7.23 4.98 8.87
N GLN A 194 8.45 5.46 8.59
CA GLN A 194 9.32 4.89 7.57
C GLN A 194 9.54 3.38 7.77
N ALA A 195 9.79 2.67 6.66
CA ALA A 195 10.09 1.25 6.60
C ALA A 195 9.02 0.31 7.21
N VAL A 196 7.78 0.80 7.40
CA VAL A 196 6.66 -0.05 7.81
C VAL A 196 6.22 -0.90 6.63
N THR A 197 6.05 -2.21 6.86
CA THR A 197 5.56 -3.16 5.85
C THR A 197 4.23 -3.77 6.29
N LEU A 198 3.18 -3.57 5.48
CA LEU A 198 1.90 -4.26 5.57
C LEU A 198 1.83 -5.30 4.45
N GLY A 199 2.42 -6.46 4.67
CA GLY A 199 2.73 -7.46 3.65
C GLY A 199 1.95 -8.76 3.78
N ALA A 200 2.14 -9.66 2.80
CA ALA A 200 1.64 -11.03 2.85
C ALA A 200 2.62 -11.93 3.60
N LYS A 201 2.08 -12.90 4.38
CA LYS A 201 2.90 -13.88 5.12
C LYS A 201 3.25 -15.10 4.26
N ARG A 202 2.33 -15.54 3.43
CA ARG A 202 2.45 -16.71 2.55
C ARG A 202 1.72 -16.46 1.26
N PHE A 203 2.15 -17.13 0.21
CA PHE A 203 1.49 -17.16 -1.08
C PHE A 203 0.93 -18.58 -1.28
N PRO A 204 -0.39 -18.80 -1.12
CA PRO A 204 -1.00 -20.08 -1.45
C PRO A 204 -0.72 -20.40 -2.93
N THR A 205 -0.43 -21.66 -3.22
CA THR A 205 -0.16 -22.13 -4.58
C THR A 205 -1.25 -23.10 -5.03
N ASP A 206 -1.47 -23.18 -6.34
CA ASP A 206 -2.29 -24.20 -6.97
C ASP A 206 -1.56 -25.56 -7.00
N GLU A 207 -2.21 -26.60 -7.56
CA GLU A 207 -1.64 -27.94 -7.73
C GLU A 207 -0.38 -27.98 -8.58
N HIS A 208 -0.12 -26.92 -9.36
CA HIS A 208 1.05 -26.75 -10.23
C HIS A 208 2.15 -25.88 -9.61
N GLY A 209 1.96 -25.41 -8.36
CA GLY A 209 2.93 -24.56 -7.67
C GLY A 209 2.84 -23.08 -8.03
N ASN A 210 1.84 -22.63 -8.81
CA ASN A 210 1.67 -21.23 -9.16
C ASN A 210 0.95 -20.48 -8.04
N PRO A 211 1.33 -19.23 -7.72
CA PRO A 211 0.66 -18.43 -6.72
C PRO A 211 -0.82 -18.19 -7.07
N LEU A 212 -1.72 -18.49 -6.14
CA LEU A 212 -3.14 -18.14 -6.26
C LEU A 212 -3.29 -16.63 -6.13
N LYS A 213 -3.82 -15.99 -7.17
CA LYS A 213 -4.03 -14.53 -7.24
C LYS A 213 -5.39 -14.14 -6.65
N GLY A 214 -5.56 -12.85 -6.29
CA GLY A 214 -6.85 -12.29 -5.86
C GLY A 214 -7.26 -12.56 -4.41
N ASN A 215 -6.55 -13.40 -3.66
CA ASN A 215 -6.90 -13.69 -2.28
C ASN A 215 -6.49 -12.58 -1.31
N ALA A 216 -7.35 -12.31 -0.32
CA ALA A 216 -7.05 -11.39 0.77
C ALA A 216 -5.89 -11.93 1.62
N ARG A 217 -4.74 -11.24 1.59
CA ARG A 217 -3.48 -11.72 2.18
C ARG A 217 -2.72 -10.68 3.01
N HIS A 218 -3.17 -9.42 3.00
CA HIS A 218 -2.52 -8.31 3.69
C HIS A 218 -3.28 -7.91 4.95
N PRO A 219 -2.65 -7.21 5.90
CA PRO A 219 -3.25 -6.84 7.19
C PRO A 219 -4.52 -5.98 7.08
N ILE A 220 -5.32 -6.05 8.15
CA ILE A 220 -6.37 -5.09 8.46
C ILE A 220 -5.86 -4.25 9.63
N VAL A 221 -5.81 -2.95 9.46
CA VAL A 221 -5.45 -1.97 10.49
C VAL A 221 -6.71 -1.16 10.79
N GLU A 222 -7.24 -1.27 12.00
CA GLU A 222 -8.42 -0.53 12.40
C GLU A 222 -8.10 0.95 12.69
N ASP A 223 -9.12 1.73 13.08
CA ASP A 223 -8.98 3.17 13.31
C ASP A 223 -8.01 3.50 14.46
N ASP A 224 -7.46 4.71 14.43
CA ASP A 224 -6.65 5.30 15.52
C ASP A 224 -5.37 4.51 15.86
N VAL A 225 -4.83 3.72 14.91
CA VAL A 225 -3.63 2.90 15.12
C VAL A 225 -2.37 3.68 14.75
N VAL A 226 -1.31 3.50 15.55
CA VAL A 226 0.04 4.02 15.26
C VAL A 226 1.01 2.86 15.07
N ILE A 227 1.74 2.86 13.93
CA ILE A 227 2.74 1.84 13.60
C ILE A 227 4.10 2.51 13.44
N TYR A 228 5.01 2.23 14.36
CA TYR A 228 6.33 2.85 14.40
C TYR A 228 7.32 2.23 13.42
N ALA A 229 8.40 2.97 13.18
CA ALA A 229 9.38 2.71 12.14
C ALA A 229 9.91 1.26 12.11
N GLY A 230 10.03 0.71 10.90
CA GLY A 230 10.60 -0.62 10.67
C GLY A 230 9.71 -1.78 11.10
N ALA A 231 8.49 -1.53 11.59
CA ALA A 231 7.59 -2.63 11.94
C ALA A 231 7.14 -3.39 10.70
N THR A 232 7.18 -4.72 10.77
CA THR A 232 6.78 -5.63 9.69
C THR A 232 5.55 -6.43 10.13
N ILE A 233 4.41 -6.19 9.48
CA ILE A 233 3.12 -6.81 9.80
C ILE A 233 2.69 -7.67 8.60
N LEU A 234 2.59 -8.99 8.81
CA LEU A 234 2.43 -9.94 7.72
C LEU A 234 1.20 -10.83 7.88
N GLY A 235 0.49 -10.97 6.77
CA GLY A 235 -0.66 -11.88 6.64
C GLY A 235 -1.99 -11.17 6.90
N ARG A 236 -3.10 -11.92 6.71
CA ARG A 236 -4.46 -11.39 6.94
C ARG A 236 -4.78 -11.38 8.44
N ILE A 237 -4.09 -10.53 9.16
CA ILE A 237 -4.24 -10.29 10.60
C ILE A 237 -4.87 -8.93 10.85
N THR A 238 -5.50 -8.75 12.02
CA THR A 238 -6.13 -7.49 12.41
C THR A 238 -5.33 -6.82 13.52
N ILE A 239 -5.00 -5.55 13.32
CA ILE A 239 -4.49 -4.66 14.36
C ILE A 239 -5.69 -3.88 14.88
N GLY A 240 -6.12 -4.18 16.12
CA GLY A 240 -7.32 -3.59 16.72
C GLY A 240 -7.17 -2.10 16.97
N ARG A 241 -8.31 -1.40 16.96
CA ARG A 241 -8.42 0.06 17.12
C ARG A 241 -7.58 0.61 18.27
N GLY A 242 -6.97 1.77 18.07
CA GLY A 242 -6.22 2.50 19.11
C GLY A 242 -4.95 1.77 19.57
N SER A 243 -4.48 0.78 18.81
CA SER A 243 -3.24 0.06 19.14
C SER A 243 -2.00 0.83 18.70
N ALA A 244 -0.90 0.61 19.43
CA ALA A 244 0.44 1.09 19.10
C ALA A 244 1.36 -0.11 18.83
N ILE A 245 1.97 -0.14 17.64
CA ILE A 245 2.95 -1.17 17.25
C ILE A 245 4.33 -0.53 17.25
N GLY A 246 5.19 -0.95 18.18
CA GLY A 246 6.54 -0.41 18.37
C GLY A 246 7.46 -0.65 17.19
N GLY A 247 8.54 0.13 17.14
CA GLY A 247 9.53 0.05 16.07
C GLY A 247 10.18 -1.33 15.96
N ASN A 248 10.47 -1.74 14.72
CA ASN A 248 11.10 -3.03 14.38
C ASN A 248 10.36 -4.27 14.93
N VAL A 249 9.07 -4.17 15.24
CA VAL A 249 8.24 -5.32 15.63
C VAL A 249 7.94 -6.17 14.41
N TRP A 250 8.13 -7.49 14.51
CA TRP A 250 7.72 -8.47 13.51
C TRP A 250 6.43 -9.15 13.96
N LEU A 251 5.28 -8.80 13.36
CA LEU A 251 3.97 -9.23 13.81
C LEU A 251 3.27 -10.09 12.75
N THR A 252 2.82 -11.29 13.15
CA THR A 252 2.14 -12.24 12.26
C THR A 252 0.85 -12.83 12.86
N ARG A 253 0.33 -12.19 13.92
CA ARG A 253 -0.90 -12.56 14.61
C ARG A 253 -1.71 -11.30 14.93
N SER A 254 -3.02 -11.43 14.97
CA SER A 254 -3.92 -10.33 15.34
C SER A 254 -3.68 -9.87 16.77
N VAL A 255 -3.93 -8.60 17.02
CA VAL A 255 -3.89 -7.98 18.35
C VAL A 255 -5.22 -7.27 18.62
N PRO A 256 -5.76 -7.35 19.85
CA PRO A 256 -7.01 -6.69 20.21
C PRO A 256 -6.86 -5.16 20.24
N ALA A 257 -7.99 -4.45 20.30
CA ALA A 257 -8.01 -3.00 20.45
C ALA A 257 -7.24 -2.52 21.69
N GLY A 258 -6.57 -1.36 21.57
CA GLY A 258 -5.81 -0.76 22.65
C GLY A 258 -4.49 -1.50 23.00
N SER A 259 -4.02 -2.38 22.13
CA SER A 259 -2.77 -3.11 22.34
C SER A 259 -1.55 -2.19 22.22
N ASN A 260 -0.57 -2.38 23.10
CA ASN A 260 0.74 -1.76 22.97
C ASN A 260 1.80 -2.86 22.79
N ILE A 261 2.26 -3.07 21.57
CA ILE A 261 3.18 -4.16 21.22
C ILE A 261 4.58 -3.62 21.08
N THR A 262 5.50 -4.12 21.90
CA THR A 262 6.92 -3.74 21.88
C THR A 262 7.81 -4.93 21.52
N GLN A 263 9.03 -4.65 21.07
CA GLN A 263 10.02 -5.68 20.77
C GLN A 263 10.34 -6.57 21.99
N ALA A 264 10.41 -5.98 23.17
CA ALA A 264 10.66 -6.72 24.42
C ALA A 264 9.56 -7.74 24.73
N GLN A 265 8.28 -7.40 24.46
CA GLN A 265 7.15 -8.33 24.63
C GLN A 265 7.17 -9.47 23.62
N MET A 266 7.65 -9.23 22.39
CA MET A 266 7.81 -10.28 21.38
C MET A 266 8.90 -11.28 21.75
N LEU A 267 9.99 -10.84 22.39
CA LEU A 267 11.09 -11.68 22.85
C LEU A 267 10.75 -12.44 24.14
N ALA A 268 9.86 -11.92 24.98
CA ALA A 268 9.45 -12.52 26.25
C ALA A 268 8.42 -13.66 26.11
N THR A 269 7.83 -13.88 24.92
CA THR A 269 6.95 -15.02 24.70
C THR A 269 7.82 -16.26 24.54
N PRO A 270 7.74 -17.29 25.45
CA PRO A 270 8.52 -18.50 25.31
C PRO A 270 8.22 -19.15 23.95
N LEU A 271 9.26 -19.45 23.20
CA LEU A 271 9.13 -20.36 22.06
C LEU A 271 8.55 -21.66 22.61
N ASP A 272 7.39 -22.07 22.13
CA ASP A 272 6.79 -23.36 22.44
C ASP A 272 7.68 -24.45 21.81
N VAL A 273 8.68 -24.92 22.55
CA VAL A 273 9.68 -25.92 22.13
C VAL A 273 9.05 -27.34 22.16
N SER A 274 7.77 -27.47 22.52
CA SER A 274 7.11 -28.75 22.69
C SER A 274 6.69 -29.48 21.41
N ALA A 275 6.89 -28.91 20.23
CA ALA A 275 6.44 -29.52 18.96
C ALA A 275 7.53 -30.34 18.21
N HIS A 276 8.76 -30.46 18.73
CA HIS A 276 9.86 -31.15 18.01
C HIS A 276 10.43 -32.39 18.73
N GLN A 277 9.83 -32.87 19.84
CA GLN A 277 10.32 -34.06 20.55
C GLN A 277 9.47 -35.32 20.35
N ALA A 278 8.55 -35.36 19.41
CA ALA A 278 7.67 -36.54 19.21
C ALA A 278 8.08 -37.47 18.04
N ASN A 279 9.31 -37.34 17.49
CA ASN A 279 9.71 -38.24 16.38
C ASN A 279 11.18 -38.72 16.45
N SER A 280 11.70 -39.03 17.63
CA SER A 280 12.98 -39.75 17.74
C SER A 280 13.01 -40.72 18.90
N SER A 281 12.04 -41.62 18.94
CA SER A 281 12.13 -42.83 19.76
C SER A 281 11.67 -44.02 18.93
N HIS A 282 12.55 -44.56 18.12
CA HIS A 282 12.63 -45.97 17.76
C HIS A 282 13.84 -46.16 16.85
N THR A 283 14.95 -46.54 17.40
CA THR A 283 15.68 -47.79 17.07
C THR A 283 16.87 -47.89 17.97
N ASN A 284 16.87 -48.98 18.62
CA ASN A 284 17.72 -49.41 19.67
C ASN A 284 18.88 -50.26 19.19
N SER A 285 19.85 -50.29 20.05
CA SER A 285 20.67 -51.42 20.46
C SER A 285 22.04 -51.58 19.82
N ALA A 286 22.97 -51.58 20.77
CA ALA A 286 24.17 -52.37 20.88
C ALA A 286 25.43 -51.95 20.08
N ASN A 287 26.45 -51.44 20.68
CA ASN A 287 27.58 -52.17 21.23
C ASN A 287 28.76 -51.25 21.66
N SER A 288 29.08 -51.42 22.92
CA SER A 288 30.40 -51.50 23.59
C SER A 288 31.62 -50.78 23.05
N THR A 289 32.22 -50.04 23.99
CA THR A 289 33.64 -50.04 24.39
C THR A 289 34.70 -49.40 23.47
N LYS A 290 35.28 -48.32 23.89
CA LYS A 290 36.65 -48.12 24.38
C LYS A 290 37.08 -46.65 24.40
N GLN A 291 37.50 -46.25 25.58
CA GLN A 291 38.47 -45.23 25.92
C GLN A 291 39.47 -44.79 24.83
N LEU A 292 39.77 -43.50 24.80
CA LEU A 292 41.06 -42.94 25.18
C LEU A 292 41.12 -41.42 24.97
N SER A 293 41.47 -40.79 26.06
CA SER A 293 41.99 -39.45 26.26
C SER A 293 42.85 -38.85 25.11
N LYS A 294 42.75 -37.53 24.88
CA LYS A 294 43.88 -36.61 24.96
C LYS A 294 43.42 -35.14 24.84
N GLU A 295 43.95 -34.40 25.72
CA GLU A 295 43.90 -32.96 25.92
C GLU A 295 44.63 -32.14 24.83
N VAL A 296 44.12 -30.87 24.62
CA VAL A 296 44.78 -29.54 24.60
C VAL A 296 45.72 -29.22 23.41
N PRO A 297 46.02 -27.95 23.04
CA PRO A 297 45.53 -26.63 23.50
C PRO A 297 45.21 -25.56 22.42
N ILE A 298 44.63 -24.47 22.92
CA ILE A 298 44.59 -23.07 22.52
C ILE A 298 45.81 -22.55 21.72
N ALA A 299 45.59 -21.70 20.72
CA ALA A 299 46.25 -20.41 20.51
C ALA A 299 45.80 -19.68 19.24
N HIS A 300 45.50 -18.44 19.38
CA HIS A 300 45.45 -17.13 18.72
C HIS A 300 44.23 -16.77 17.94
#